data_5dfcc0e6f1eb55def1388bd01704d703
#
_entry.id   5dfcc0e6f1eb55def1388bd01704d703
#
_cell.length_a   1.000
_cell.length_b   1.000
_cell.length_c   1.000
_cell.angle_alpha   90.00
_cell.angle_beta   90.00
_cell.angle_gamma   90.00
#
_symmetry.space_group_name_H-M   'P 1'
#
loop_
_entity.id
_entity.type
_entity.pdbx_description
1 polymer ?
#
loop_
_entity_poly.entity_id
_entity_poly.type
_entity_poly.pdbx_seq_one_letter_code
_entity_poly.pdbx_strand_id
1 'polypeptide(L)'
;KLIQFSASPLSSVETNFAVDSSGFSTCRFARWFDYKYGKERTHRVWLKAHLSSGVKTNIVAGVEITEGEANDSPSLPRLVEETAKTFRVGEVSGDKAYSSRLNLQAIEDVGAVPYIPFKSNVRGKRAGYGIWKKMYHYFIYKHDEFLEHYHKRSNAETVFHSIKTKFRDNLRSKTKTAQVNELLLKILCYNITVVIQEISTLGIKGEFIVEEKR
;
A
#
# COMPACT_ATOMS: atom_id res chain seq x y z
N LYS A 1 -14.42 -0.52 0.12
CA LYS A 1 -15.43 0.54 0.33
C LYS A 1 -15.24 1.29 1.66
N LEU A 2 -15.28 0.63 2.85
CA LEU A 2 -15.14 1.34 4.14
C LEU A 2 -13.80 2.06 4.28
N ILE A 3 -12.71 1.49 3.79
CA ILE A 3 -11.38 2.12 3.81
C ILE A 3 -11.36 3.36 2.90
N GLN A 4 -11.89 3.26 1.70
CA GLN A 4 -12.03 4.40 0.78
C GLN A 4 -12.91 5.50 1.37
N PHE A 5 -14.06 5.11 1.93
CA PHE A 5 -14.95 6.03 2.63
C PHE A 5 -14.26 6.74 3.79
N SER A 6 -13.50 6.00 4.63
CA SER A 6 -12.75 6.62 5.73
C SER A 6 -11.63 7.56 5.27
N ALA A 7 -11.11 7.37 4.06
CA ALA A 7 -10.05 8.21 3.50
C ALA A 7 -10.58 9.44 2.74
N SER A 8 -11.86 9.46 2.36
CA SER A 8 -12.45 10.48 1.49
C SER A 8 -12.33 11.93 1.99
N PRO A 9 -12.32 12.25 3.32
CA PRO A 9 -12.11 13.61 3.78
C PRO A 9 -10.76 14.23 3.35
N LEU A 10 -9.78 13.41 3.03
CA LEU A 10 -8.44 13.85 2.61
C LEU A 10 -8.26 13.86 1.08
N SER A 11 -9.32 13.64 0.30
CA SER A 11 -9.26 13.53 -1.16
C SER A 11 -8.77 14.81 -1.86
N SER A 12 -9.00 15.97 -1.27
CA SER A 12 -8.52 17.26 -1.79
C SER A 12 -7.08 17.60 -1.36
N VAL A 13 -6.55 16.89 -0.36
CA VAL A 13 -5.25 17.19 0.26
C VAL A 13 -4.14 16.31 -0.31
N GLU A 14 -4.47 15.06 -0.65
CA GLU A 14 -3.51 14.04 -1.05
C GLU A 14 -3.56 13.78 -2.55
N THR A 15 -2.40 13.76 -3.18
CA THR A 15 -2.27 13.47 -4.62
C THR A 15 -1.13 12.49 -4.92
N ASN A 16 -0.19 12.30 -4.01
CA ASN A 16 0.97 11.45 -4.19
C ASN A 16 0.87 10.23 -3.28
N PHE A 17 1.11 9.05 -3.83
CA PHE A 17 0.92 7.81 -3.10
C PHE A 17 2.18 6.95 -3.11
N ALA A 18 2.41 6.25 -2.01
CA ALA A 18 3.43 5.24 -1.87
C ALA A 18 2.80 3.86 -1.73
N VAL A 19 3.30 2.88 -2.48
CA VAL A 19 2.83 1.49 -2.43
C VAL A 19 3.90 0.62 -1.80
N ASP A 20 3.50 -0.16 -0.80
CA ASP A 20 4.36 -1.14 -0.15
C ASP A 20 3.54 -2.28 0.44
N SER A 21 4.20 -3.34 0.91
CA SER A 21 3.57 -4.49 1.54
C SER A 21 4.23 -4.86 2.87
N SER A 22 3.46 -5.42 3.79
CA SER A 22 4.00 -5.93 5.04
C SER A 22 3.22 -7.12 5.58
N GLY A 23 3.95 -8.06 6.21
CA GLY A 23 3.39 -9.25 6.81
C GLY A 23 2.80 -9.01 8.20
N PHE A 24 1.68 -9.71 8.49
CA PHE A 24 1.04 -9.78 9.79
C PHE A 24 0.94 -11.23 10.24
N SER A 25 1.46 -11.54 11.43
CA SER A 25 1.52 -12.90 11.95
C SER A 25 0.13 -13.41 12.35
N THR A 26 -0.22 -14.60 11.89
CA THR A 26 -1.48 -15.28 12.28
C THR A 26 -1.30 -16.21 13.48
N CYS A 27 -0.05 -16.43 13.93
CA CYS A 27 0.29 -17.30 15.06
C CYS A 27 0.68 -16.47 16.26
N ARG A 28 -0.02 -16.64 17.38
CA ARG A 28 0.21 -15.89 18.59
C ARG A 28 1.41 -16.37 19.43
N PHE A 29 1.64 -17.68 19.45
CA PHE A 29 2.73 -18.38 20.14
C PHE A 29 2.70 -19.85 19.72
N ALA A 30 3.84 -20.57 19.81
CA ALA A 30 3.80 -22.00 19.98
C ALA A 30 2.93 -22.27 21.22
N ARG A 31 1.76 -22.88 21.03
CA ARG A 31 0.89 -23.17 22.17
C ARG A 31 1.65 -24.17 23.06
N TRP A 32 1.55 -24.01 24.39
CA TRP A 32 2.06 -25.02 25.33
C TRP A 32 1.67 -26.45 24.92
N PHE A 33 0.47 -26.63 24.33
CA PHE A 33 -0.03 -27.87 23.80
C PHE A 33 0.79 -28.38 22.61
N ASP A 34 1.20 -27.51 21.69
CA ASP A 34 2.00 -27.89 20.51
C ASP A 34 3.40 -28.31 20.95
N TYR A 35 3.98 -27.60 21.94
CA TYR A 35 5.25 -27.97 22.59
C TYR A 35 5.16 -29.33 23.31
N LYS A 36 4.09 -29.55 24.10
CA LYS A 36 3.90 -30.76 24.89
C LYS A 36 3.72 -32.01 24.01
N TYR A 37 3.08 -31.89 22.84
CA TYR A 37 2.77 -33.02 21.96
C TYR A 37 3.65 -33.06 20.70
N GLY A 38 4.78 -32.33 20.67
CA GLY A 38 5.74 -32.37 19.57
C GLY A 38 5.17 -31.90 18.22
N LYS A 39 4.05 -31.19 18.21
CA LYS A 39 3.46 -30.61 17.01
C LYS A 39 4.01 -29.20 16.80
N GLU A 40 5.33 -29.09 16.57
CA GLU A 40 5.91 -27.83 16.12
C GLU A 40 5.30 -27.49 14.77
N ARG A 41 4.50 -26.40 14.74
CA ARG A 41 4.16 -25.77 13.47
C ARG A 41 5.40 -25.08 12.93
N THR A 42 6.11 -25.78 12.07
CA THR A 42 7.37 -25.33 11.43
C THR A 42 7.16 -24.13 10.50
N HIS A 43 5.91 -23.79 10.16
CA HIS A 43 5.60 -22.68 9.28
C HIS A 43 4.76 -21.61 9.98
N ARG A 44 5.34 -20.43 10.12
CA ARG A 44 4.57 -19.22 10.48
C ARG A 44 3.70 -18.87 9.28
N VAL A 45 2.38 -18.90 9.47
CA VAL A 45 1.45 -18.43 8.45
C VAL A 45 1.29 -16.93 8.62
N TRP A 46 1.49 -16.19 7.55
CA TRP A 46 1.35 -14.74 7.49
C TRP A 46 0.22 -14.37 6.56
N LEU A 47 -0.47 -13.28 6.86
CA LEU A 47 -1.20 -12.52 5.87
C LEU A 47 -0.35 -11.31 5.49
N LYS A 48 -0.33 -10.98 4.20
CA LYS A 48 0.37 -9.81 3.69
C LYS A 48 -0.66 -8.74 3.34
N ALA A 49 -0.48 -7.55 3.89
CA ALA A 49 -1.22 -6.36 3.49
C ALA A 49 -0.40 -5.59 2.48
N HIS A 50 -0.98 -5.30 1.32
CA HIS A 50 -0.48 -4.36 0.34
C HIS A 50 -1.29 -3.08 0.49
N LEU A 51 -0.60 -1.95 0.64
CA LEU A 51 -1.24 -0.65 0.88
C LEU A 51 -0.80 0.36 -0.17
N SER A 52 -1.74 1.20 -0.58
CA SER A 52 -1.47 2.48 -1.22
C SER A 52 -1.76 3.56 -0.18
N SER A 53 -0.75 4.31 0.21
CA SER A 53 -0.83 5.32 1.27
C SER A 53 -0.41 6.69 0.77
N GLY A 54 -1.12 7.73 1.19
CA GLY A 54 -0.80 9.12 0.90
C GLY A 54 0.54 9.53 1.49
N VAL A 55 1.33 10.25 0.71
CA VAL A 55 2.68 10.70 1.11
C VAL A 55 2.63 11.83 2.12
N LYS A 56 1.64 12.72 2.01
CA LYS A 56 1.52 13.90 2.86
C LYS A 56 0.84 13.60 4.20
N THR A 57 -0.21 12.81 4.17
CA THR A 57 -1.09 12.58 5.33
C THR A 57 -0.95 11.18 5.93
N ASN A 58 -0.25 10.28 5.25
CA ASN A 58 -0.15 8.86 5.60
C ASN A 58 -1.50 8.10 5.58
N ILE A 59 -2.55 8.66 4.97
CA ILE A 59 -3.85 7.99 4.84
C ILE A 59 -3.75 6.77 3.93
N VAL A 60 -4.37 5.66 4.30
CA VAL A 60 -4.46 4.46 3.45
C VAL A 60 -5.66 4.60 2.51
N ALA A 61 -5.39 4.73 1.21
CA ALA A 61 -6.40 4.89 0.15
C ALA A 61 -6.79 3.57 -0.51
N GLY A 62 -5.83 2.65 -0.67
CA GLY A 62 -6.04 1.33 -1.27
C GLY A 62 -5.48 0.21 -0.38
N VAL A 63 -6.17 -0.94 -0.37
CA VAL A 63 -5.72 -2.11 0.39
C VAL A 63 -6.05 -3.41 -0.34
N GLU A 64 -5.09 -4.32 -0.35
CA GLU A 64 -5.29 -5.71 -0.75
C GLU A 64 -4.63 -6.64 0.27
N ILE A 65 -5.31 -7.71 0.64
CA ILE A 65 -4.79 -8.73 1.56
C ILE A 65 -4.57 -10.03 0.80
N THR A 66 -3.35 -10.54 0.89
CA THR A 66 -2.93 -11.80 0.23
C THR A 66 -2.32 -12.77 1.23
N GLU A 67 -2.03 -13.98 0.76
CA GLU A 67 -1.18 -14.93 1.50
C GLU A 67 0.23 -14.37 1.68
N GLY A 68 0.90 -14.77 2.76
CA GLY A 68 2.21 -14.22 3.12
C GLY A 68 3.31 -14.42 2.07
N GLU A 69 3.23 -15.46 1.26
CA GLU A 69 4.20 -15.78 0.21
C GLU A 69 3.85 -15.18 -1.16
N ALA A 70 2.70 -14.48 -1.28
CA ALA A 70 2.30 -13.87 -2.54
C ALA A 70 3.30 -12.80 -2.99
N ASN A 71 3.54 -12.73 -4.30
CA ASN A 71 4.34 -11.68 -4.90
C ASN A 71 3.64 -10.33 -4.80
N ASP A 72 4.41 -9.25 -4.62
CA ASP A 72 3.87 -7.90 -4.44
C ASP A 72 3.38 -7.28 -5.75
N SER A 73 4.11 -7.53 -6.85
CA SER A 73 3.89 -6.89 -8.13
C SER A 73 2.45 -7.00 -8.68
N PRO A 74 1.77 -8.15 -8.58
CA PRO A 74 0.39 -8.29 -9.09
C PRO A 74 -0.66 -7.45 -8.36
N SER A 75 -0.39 -7.02 -7.14
CA SER A 75 -1.34 -6.23 -6.33
C SER A 75 -1.39 -4.76 -6.75
N LEU A 76 -0.36 -4.24 -7.40
CA LEU A 76 -0.24 -2.80 -7.67
C LEU A 76 -1.36 -2.25 -8.57
N PRO A 77 -1.75 -2.87 -9.70
CA PRO A 77 -2.80 -2.32 -10.55
C PRO A 77 -4.10 -2.10 -9.78
N ARG A 78 -4.51 -3.09 -8.99
CA ARG A 78 -5.72 -2.99 -8.17
C ARG A 78 -5.62 -1.90 -7.10
N LEU A 79 -4.47 -1.77 -6.44
CA LEU A 79 -4.26 -0.71 -5.45
C LEU A 79 -4.38 0.68 -6.07
N VAL A 80 -3.82 0.88 -7.27
CA VAL A 80 -3.88 2.15 -7.99
C VAL A 80 -5.31 2.46 -8.44
N GLU A 81 -6.03 1.49 -9.01
CA GLU A 81 -7.44 1.63 -9.39
C GLU A 81 -8.31 1.97 -8.17
N GLU A 82 -8.14 1.25 -7.05
CA GLU A 82 -8.89 1.52 -5.82
C GLU A 82 -8.58 2.93 -5.27
N THR A 83 -7.34 3.38 -5.35
CA THR A 83 -6.94 4.73 -4.94
C THR A 83 -7.58 5.80 -5.82
N ALA A 84 -7.59 5.59 -7.15
CA ALA A 84 -8.12 6.53 -8.13
C ALA A 84 -9.65 6.72 -8.03
N LYS A 85 -10.37 5.80 -7.38
CA LYS A 85 -11.82 5.98 -7.13
C LYS A 85 -12.13 7.15 -6.19
N THR A 86 -11.20 7.48 -5.30
CA THR A 86 -11.43 8.49 -4.25
C THR A 86 -10.50 9.68 -4.39
N PHE A 87 -9.31 9.49 -4.96
CA PHE A 87 -8.26 10.49 -5.04
C PHE A 87 -7.86 10.78 -6.47
N ARG A 88 -7.48 12.03 -6.73
CA ARG A 88 -6.73 12.37 -7.94
C ARG A 88 -5.27 11.91 -7.73
N VAL A 89 -4.85 10.88 -8.46
CA VAL A 89 -3.50 10.34 -8.34
C VAL A 89 -2.55 11.09 -9.28
N GLY A 90 -1.52 11.73 -8.72
CA GLY A 90 -0.49 12.45 -9.47
C GLY A 90 0.79 11.64 -9.60
N GLU A 91 1.25 11.05 -8.50
CA GLU A 91 2.48 10.23 -8.47
C GLU A 91 2.24 8.95 -7.69
N VAL A 92 2.87 7.86 -8.13
CA VAL A 92 2.92 6.60 -7.39
C VAL A 92 4.37 6.15 -7.26
N SER A 93 4.85 6.05 -6.02
CA SER A 93 6.16 5.50 -5.70
C SER A 93 6.06 4.10 -5.12
N GLY A 94 6.99 3.23 -5.47
CA GLY A 94 7.01 1.83 -4.98
C GLY A 94 8.39 1.21 -5.10
N ASP A 95 8.61 0.08 -4.41
CA ASP A 95 9.88 -0.64 -4.49
C ASP A 95 10.08 -1.22 -5.91
N LYS A 96 11.34 -1.50 -6.24
CA LYS A 96 11.75 -2.19 -7.48
C LYS A 96 11.09 -3.57 -7.68
N ALA A 97 10.51 -4.17 -6.64
CA ALA A 97 9.70 -5.38 -6.74
C ALA A 97 8.46 -5.17 -7.62
N TYR A 98 7.91 -3.95 -7.63
CA TYR A 98 6.78 -3.56 -8.46
C TYR A 98 7.16 -3.17 -9.90
N SER A 99 8.47 -3.21 -10.25
CA SER A 99 8.95 -2.83 -11.59
C SER A 99 8.51 -3.85 -12.64
N SER A 100 7.38 -3.57 -13.28
CA SER A 100 6.86 -4.31 -14.42
C SER A 100 6.18 -3.35 -15.41
N ARG A 101 6.11 -3.75 -16.69
CA ARG A 101 5.44 -2.94 -17.71
C ARG A 101 3.96 -2.73 -17.40
N LEU A 102 3.30 -3.79 -16.96
CA LEU A 102 1.90 -3.77 -16.57
C LEU A 102 1.64 -2.78 -15.45
N ASN A 103 2.51 -2.78 -14.44
CA ASN A 103 2.36 -1.89 -13.29
C ASN A 103 2.57 -0.42 -13.67
N LEU A 104 3.62 -0.12 -14.47
CA LEU A 104 3.84 1.25 -14.92
C LEU A 104 2.70 1.74 -15.80
N GLN A 105 2.15 0.86 -16.66
CA GLN A 105 1.00 1.19 -17.49
C GLN A 105 -0.25 1.44 -16.66
N ALA A 106 -0.54 0.60 -15.68
CA ALA A 106 -1.68 0.78 -14.78
C ALA A 106 -1.63 2.13 -14.02
N ILE A 107 -0.43 2.61 -13.68
CA ILE A 107 -0.26 3.93 -13.08
C ILE A 107 -0.50 5.04 -14.11
N GLU A 108 0.00 4.89 -15.35
CA GLU A 108 -0.25 5.85 -16.43
C GLU A 108 -1.72 5.92 -16.82
N ASP A 109 -2.43 4.78 -16.83
CA ASP A 109 -3.85 4.69 -17.20
C ASP A 109 -4.76 5.51 -16.26
N VAL A 110 -4.37 5.72 -15.00
CA VAL A 110 -5.06 6.62 -14.07
C VAL A 110 -4.55 8.09 -14.14
N GLY A 111 -3.65 8.39 -15.08
CA GLY A 111 -3.08 9.73 -15.29
C GLY A 111 -1.93 10.09 -14.34
N ALA A 112 -1.36 9.12 -13.64
CA ALA A 112 -0.28 9.31 -12.68
C ALA A 112 1.12 9.01 -13.25
N VAL A 113 2.16 9.50 -12.58
CA VAL A 113 3.56 9.25 -12.93
C VAL A 113 4.14 8.16 -12.02
N PRO A 114 4.69 7.05 -12.57
CA PRO A 114 5.27 5.97 -11.76
C PRO A 114 6.73 6.24 -11.39
N TYR A 115 7.03 6.34 -10.12
CA TYR A 115 8.40 6.41 -9.59
C TYR A 115 8.81 5.08 -8.97
N ILE A 116 9.01 4.07 -9.82
CA ILE A 116 9.41 2.71 -9.45
C ILE A 116 10.79 2.43 -10.05
N PRO A 117 11.85 2.18 -9.24
CA PRO A 117 13.19 1.94 -9.73
C PRO A 117 13.29 0.67 -10.59
N PHE A 118 14.16 0.71 -11.58
CA PHE A 118 14.40 -0.44 -12.44
C PHE A 118 15.40 -1.43 -11.84
N LYS A 119 15.21 -2.70 -12.13
CA LYS A 119 16.16 -3.75 -11.76
C LYS A 119 17.43 -3.62 -12.58
N SER A 120 18.60 -3.96 -12.01
CA SER A 120 19.91 -3.84 -12.65
C SER A 120 20.07 -4.63 -13.95
N ASN A 121 19.27 -5.68 -14.13
CA ASN A 121 19.28 -6.51 -15.34
C ASN A 121 18.41 -5.96 -16.50
N VAL A 122 17.72 -4.85 -16.31
CA VAL A 122 16.92 -4.21 -17.37
C VAL A 122 17.83 -3.52 -18.36
N ARG A 123 17.64 -3.83 -19.66
CA ARG A 123 18.38 -3.20 -20.77
C ARG A 123 17.42 -2.36 -21.60
N GLY A 124 17.78 -1.11 -21.89
CA GLY A 124 16.96 -0.16 -22.63
C GLY A 124 16.55 -0.59 -24.04
N LYS A 125 17.35 -1.44 -24.72
CA LYS A 125 17.07 -1.92 -26.08
C LYS A 125 15.76 -2.71 -26.22
N ARG A 126 15.22 -3.31 -25.14
CA ARG A 126 13.96 -4.06 -25.13
C ARG A 126 12.78 -3.27 -24.57
N ALA A 127 12.96 -1.99 -24.32
CA ALA A 127 12.00 -1.21 -23.55
C ALA A 127 10.73 -0.79 -24.33
N GLY A 128 10.55 -1.12 -25.60
CA GLY A 128 9.36 -0.70 -26.34
C GLY A 128 9.13 0.82 -26.34
N TYR A 129 7.96 1.26 -26.82
CA TYR A 129 7.48 2.64 -26.69
C TYR A 129 6.53 2.74 -25.49
N GLY A 130 6.27 3.95 -24.98
CA GLY A 130 5.35 4.20 -23.89
C GLY A 130 6.02 4.51 -22.57
N ILE A 131 5.24 4.46 -21.48
CA ILE A 131 5.64 4.88 -20.14
C ILE A 131 6.89 4.16 -19.61
N TRP A 132 7.03 2.86 -19.90
CA TRP A 132 8.21 2.09 -19.50
C TRP A 132 9.51 2.69 -20.03
N LYS A 133 9.56 3.01 -21.32
CA LYS A 133 10.75 3.60 -21.94
C LYS A 133 11.00 5.01 -21.42
N LYS A 134 9.94 5.82 -21.29
CA LYS A 134 10.02 7.19 -20.75
C LYS A 134 10.63 7.17 -19.35
N MET A 135 10.11 6.35 -18.46
CA MET A 135 10.58 6.29 -17.07
C MET A 135 11.96 5.63 -16.95
N TYR A 136 12.29 4.66 -17.81
CA TYR A 136 13.63 4.08 -17.86
C TYR A 136 14.69 5.14 -18.22
N HIS A 137 14.43 5.95 -19.25
CA HIS A 137 15.33 7.05 -19.61
C HIS A 137 15.41 8.11 -18.52
N TYR A 138 14.29 8.44 -17.88
CA TYR A 138 14.27 9.36 -16.76
C TYR A 138 15.12 8.84 -15.60
N PHE A 139 14.95 7.58 -15.23
CA PHE A 139 15.75 6.92 -14.18
C PHE A 139 17.26 6.90 -14.47
N ILE A 140 17.66 6.76 -15.75
CA ILE A 140 19.10 6.71 -16.13
C ILE A 140 19.70 8.11 -16.25
N TYR A 141 19.01 9.05 -16.90
CA TYR A 141 19.60 10.34 -17.27
C TYR A 141 19.34 11.44 -16.25
N LYS A 142 18.31 11.30 -15.43
CA LYS A 142 17.92 12.25 -14.39
C LYS A 142 17.71 11.52 -13.05
N HIS A 143 18.75 10.79 -12.68
CA HIS A 143 18.70 9.86 -11.56
C HIS A 143 18.34 10.56 -10.24
N ASP A 144 18.99 11.67 -9.93
CA ASP A 144 18.79 12.39 -8.66
C ASP A 144 17.37 12.96 -8.56
N GLU A 145 16.88 13.60 -9.64
CA GLU A 145 15.48 14.04 -9.72
C GLU A 145 14.49 12.89 -9.52
N PHE A 146 14.75 11.73 -10.17
CA PHE A 146 13.93 10.54 -9.99
C PHE A 146 13.92 10.05 -8.53
N LEU A 147 15.08 10.07 -7.88
CA LEU A 147 15.22 9.61 -6.50
C LEU A 147 14.50 10.52 -5.51
N GLU A 148 14.42 11.82 -5.72
CA GLU A 148 13.63 12.74 -4.88
C GLU A 148 12.15 12.32 -4.81
N HIS A 149 11.58 11.95 -5.95
CA HIS A 149 10.21 11.42 -6.00
C HIS A 149 10.09 10.01 -5.41
N TYR A 150 11.07 9.14 -5.72
CA TYR A 150 11.10 7.77 -5.22
C TYR A 150 11.20 7.69 -3.69
N HIS A 151 11.99 8.55 -3.06
CA HIS A 151 12.19 8.53 -1.61
C HIS A 151 10.92 8.79 -0.80
N LYS A 152 9.88 9.36 -1.43
CA LYS A 152 8.54 9.47 -0.82
C LYS A 152 7.96 8.10 -0.43
N ARG A 153 8.49 7.00 -0.99
CA ARG A 153 8.12 5.62 -0.62
C ARG A 153 8.31 5.33 0.87
N SER A 154 9.28 5.96 1.53
CA SER A 154 9.54 5.77 2.96
C SER A 154 8.32 6.04 3.85
N ASN A 155 7.35 6.83 3.37
CA ASN A 155 6.12 7.09 4.10
C ASN A 155 5.27 5.81 4.27
N ALA A 156 5.29 4.88 3.31
CA ALA A 156 4.59 3.61 3.46
C ALA A 156 5.14 2.76 4.61
N GLU A 157 6.45 2.80 4.85
CA GLU A 157 7.09 2.15 6.00
C GLU A 157 6.61 2.77 7.32
N THR A 158 6.47 4.09 7.36
CA THR A 158 5.91 4.84 8.50
C THR A 158 4.46 4.43 8.78
N VAL A 159 3.64 4.26 7.75
CA VAL A 159 2.25 3.79 7.86
C VAL A 159 2.20 2.39 8.49
N PHE A 160 2.97 1.44 7.96
CA PHE A 160 3.03 0.09 8.53
C PHE A 160 3.55 0.07 9.96
N HIS A 161 4.59 0.85 10.26
CA HIS A 161 5.09 0.98 11.62
C HIS A 161 4.01 1.49 12.57
N SER A 162 3.28 2.53 12.17
CA SER A 162 2.20 3.11 12.96
C SER A 162 1.05 2.14 13.20
N ILE A 163 0.63 1.40 12.17
CA ILE A 163 -0.41 0.36 12.29
C ILE A 163 0.03 -0.73 13.26
N LYS A 164 1.27 -1.23 13.12
CA LYS A 164 1.80 -2.29 13.99
C LYS A 164 2.01 -1.83 15.43
N THR A 165 2.43 -0.61 15.63
CA THR A 165 2.62 -0.04 16.97
C THR A 165 1.28 0.16 17.69
N LYS A 166 0.27 0.74 17.01
CA LYS A 166 -1.05 1.00 17.59
C LYS A 166 -1.88 -0.27 17.79
N PHE A 167 -1.87 -1.16 16.81
CA PHE A 167 -2.79 -2.32 16.76
C PHE A 167 -2.09 -3.67 16.81
N ARG A 168 -0.76 -3.70 16.97
CA ARG A 168 0.11 -4.88 16.96
C ARG A 168 0.20 -5.56 15.60
N ASP A 169 1.29 -6.29 15.38
CA ASP A 169 1.62 -7.01 14.16
C ASP A 169 1.01 -8.42 14.08
N ASN A 170 0.35 -8.89 15.16
CA ASN A 170 -0.25 -10.21 15.23
C ASN A 170 -1.79 -10.15 15.15
N LEU A 171 -2.36 -11.14 14.49
CA LEU A 171 -3.80 -11.35 14.37
C LEU A 171 -4.26 -12.34 15.43
N ARG A 172 -5.40 -12.03 16.09
CA ARG A 172 -5.98 -12.86 17.18
C ARG A 172 -7.02 -13.83 16.69
N SER A 173 -7.64 -13.52 15.57
CA SER A 173 -8.69 -14.30 14.96
C SER A 173 -8.18 -15.69 14.54
N LYS A 174 -9.07 -16.68 14.58
CA LYS A 174 -8.70 -18.08 14.32
C LYS A 174 -8.94 -18.52 12.89
N THR A 175 -10.01 -18.05 12.25
CA THR A 175 -10.34 -18.40 10.87
C THR A 175 -9.73 -17.40 9.91
N LYS A 176 -9.42 -17.84 8.69
CA LYS A 176 -8.85 -16.99 7.65
C LYS A 176 -9.70 -15.75 7.37
N THR A 177 -11.01 -15.92 7.20
CA THR A 177 -11.93 -14.80 6.97
C THR A 177 -11.90 -13.79 8.12
N ALA A 178 -11.92 -14.26 9.36
CA ALA A 178 -11.85 -13.39 10.52
C ALA A 178 -10.48 -12.69 10.65
N GLN A 179 -9.39 -13.35 10.26
CA GLN A 179 -8.05 -12.74 10.23
C GLN A 179 -7.97 -11.61 9.20
N VAL A 180 -8.51 -11.83 7.99
CA VAL A 180 -8.59 -10.80 6.96
C VAL A 180 -9.42 -9.62 7.45
N ASN A 181 -10.59 -9.87 8.05
CA ASN A 181 -11.46 -8.82 8.59
C ASN A 181 -10.79 -8.07 9.75
N GLU A 182 -10.08 -8.77 10.65
CA GLU A 182 -9.31 -8.12 11.73
C GLU A 182 -8.25 -7.18 11.17
N LEU A 183 -7.52 -7.62 10.13
CA LEU A 183 -6.49 -6.79 9.50
C LEU A 183 -7.10 -5.55 8.81
N LEU A 184 -8.20 -5.73 8.08
CA LEU A 184 -8.93 -4.63 7.46
C LEU A 184 -9.47 -3.63 8.50
N LEU A 185 -9.94 -4.11 9.65
CA LEU A 185 -10.40 -3.26 10.76
C LEU A 185 -9.25 -2.48 11.40
N LYS A 186 -8.05 -3.07 11.55
CA LYS A 186 -6.87 -2.35 12.03
C LYS A 186 -6.53 -1.18 11.11
N ILE A 187 -6.59 -1.40 9.79
CA ILE A 187 -6.33 -0.36 8.78
C ILE A 187 -7.44 0.71 8.82
N LEU A 188 -8.70 0.32 8.96
CA LEU A 188 -9.82 1.26 9.08
C LEU A 188 -9.68 2.13 10.34
N CYS A 189 -9.40 1.53 11.50
CA CYS A 189 -9.15 2.28 12.73
C CYS A 189 -7.94 3.22 12.60
N TYR A 190 -6.89 2.79 11.91
CA TYR A 190 -5.75 3.64 11.60
C TYR A 190 -6.17 4.87 10.78
N ASN A 191 -6.93 4.69 9.69
CA ASN A 191 -7.44 5.81 8.89
C ASN A 191 -8.26 6.79 9.72
N ILE A 192 -9.12 6.31 10.61
CA ILE A 192 -9.89 7.17 11.51
C ILE A 192 -8.95 8.03 12.37
N THR A 193 -7.87 7.44 12.91
CA THR A 193 -6.90 8.23 13.70
C THR A 193 -6.18 9.28 12.87
N VAL A 194 -5.85 8.98 11.61
CA VAL A 194 -5.23 9.93 10.67
C VAL A 194 -6.19 11.07 10.36
N VAL A 195 -7.44 10.76 10.01
CA VAL A 195 -8.45 11.80 9.68
C VAL A 195 -8.70 12.72 10.86
N ILE A 196 -8.85 12.20 12.08
CA ILE A 196 -9.02 13.01 13.29
C ILE A 196 -7.81 13.95 13.49
N GLN A 197 -6.60 13.44 13.29
CA GLN A 197 -5.38 14.23 13.40
C GLN A 197 -5.35 15.34 12.34
N GLU A 198 -5.62 15.00 11.08
CA GLU A 198 -5.55 15.95 9.96
C GLU A 198 -6.66 16.99 10.00
N ILE A 199 -7.85 16.67 10.49
CA ILE A 199 -8.90 17.65 10.78
C ILE A 199 -8.37 18.71 11.76
N SER A 200 -7.68 18.29 12.81
CA SER A 200 -7.11 19.22 13.80
C SER A 200 -5.92 20.00 13.25
N THR A 201 -5.03 19.35 12.49
CA THR A 201 -3.78 19.94 12.03
C THR A 201 -3.97 20.86 10.82
N LEU A 202 -4.79 20.45 9.86
CA LEU A 202 -5.02 21.17 8.60
C LEU A 202 -6.28 22.05 8.62
N GLY A 203 -7.11 21.96 9.68
CA GLY A 203 -8.37 22.69 9.77
C GLY A 203 -9.39 22.29 8.70
N ILE A 204 -9.28 21.08 8.13
CA ILE A 204 -10.21 20.58 7.13
C ILE A 204 -11.54 20.18 7.77
N LYS A 205 -12.63 20.26 6.99
CA LYS A 205 -13.91 19.70 7.40
C LYS A 205 -13.90 18.20 7.18
N GLY A 206 -14.34 17.43 8.17
CA GLY A 206 -14.47 15.97 8.09
C GLY A 206 -15.68 15.53 7.26
N GLU A 207 -15.74 15.95 6.01
CA GLU A 207 -16.86 15.59 5.11
C GLU A 207 -16.55 14.24 4.44
N PHE A 208 -17.42 13.28 4.68
CA PHE A 208 -17.31 11.94 4.06
C PHE A 208 -18.14 11.91 2.78
N ILE A 209 -17.48 11.61 1.67
CA ILE A 209 -18.14 11.51 0.37
C ILE A 209 -18.85 10.16 0.28
N VAL A 210 -20.18 10.19 0.24
CA VAL A 210 -21.02 9.01 -0.04
C VAL A 210 -21.28 8.97 -1.53
N GLU A 211 -20.78 7.96 -2.24
CA GLU A 211 -21.23 7.73 -3.62
C GLU A 211 -22.71 7.36 -3.59
N GLU A 212 -23.58 8.29 -4.04
CA GLU A 212 -24.95 7.94 -4.38
C GLU A 212 -24.90 6.95 -5.55
N LYS A 213 -25.45 5.76 -5.32
CA LYS A 213 -25.69 4.81 -6.42
C LYS A 213 -26.66 5.47 -7.41
N ARG A 214 -26.14 5.87 -8.57
CA ARG A 214 -26.96 6.06 -9.76
C ARG A 214 -27.29 4.73 -10.42
#